data_0019cb8ffb13a963c2f6416c06f2970b
#
_entry.id   0019cb8ffb13a963c2f6416c06f2970b
#
_cell.length_a   1.000
_cell.length_b   1.000
_cell.length_c   1.000
_cell.angle_alpha   90.00
_cell.angle_beta   90.00
_cell.angle_gamma   90.00
#
_symmetry.space_group_name_H-M   'P 1'
#
loop_
_entity.id
_entity.type
_entity.pdbx_description
1 polymer ?
#
loop_
_entity_poly.entity_id
_entity_poly.type
_entity_poly.pdbx_seq_one_letter_code
_entity_poly.pdbx_strand_id
1 'polypeptide(L)'
;MPTNELGVELGLTTGSRWSWPDVQSFWSEAEEMGFDSLWMSDHIMTEGYTTESGRPEPTSPDVPPPLVPMLECWTLLAGVASRTSRVMTGTIVSPVTFRHPSMLAKQALSLDQMTGGRFTLGLGAGYTEREHAAFGLPYPPAGERVTMLEEQLEIMRLLETGDYASFKSEYYSLDQAPCVPKPVNGHIPVMIGGTRPRMMRLCAKYADHYNVAGSPNYVRERFADLEAACEKIGRDPSQIKRSVGLFIAPVDPLSSLDRALHVIESFREAGCDEVIFGVRQDHMPVIEELARRLA
;
A
#
# COMPACT_ATOMS: atom_id res chain seq x y z
N MET A 1 -3.26 -17.96 8.29
CA MET A 1 -2.88 -17.59 9.68
C MET A 1 -1.37 -17.44 9.68
N PRO A 2 -0.83 -16.43 10.37
CA PRO A 2 0.61 -16.25 10.43
C PRO A 2 1.28 -17.53 11.00
N THR A 3 2.38 -17.90 10.39
CA THR A 3 3.13 -19.12 10.75
C THR A 3 4.25 -18.86 11.74
N ASN A 4 4.50 -17.59 12.07
CA ASN A 4 5.55 -17.16 13.00
C ASN A 4 5.06 -17.10 14.46
N GLU A 5 6.00 -17.10 15.42
CA GLU A 5 5.71 -17.03 16.85
C GLU A 5 5.07 -15.72 17.30
N LEU A 6 5.12 -14.67 16.49
CA LEU A 6 4.57 -13.35 16.81
C LEU A 6 3.04 -13.29 16.61
N GLY A 7 2.46 -14.26 15.89
CA GLY A 7 1.02 -14.36 15.65
C GLY A 7 0.45 -13.22 14.76
N VAL A 8 1.32 -12.56 13.99
CA VAL A 8 0.97 -11.48 13.05
C VAL A 8 1.96 -11.49 11.89
N GLU A 9 1.49 -11.20 10.67
CA GLU A 9 2.38 -11.06 9.52
C GLU A 9 3.22 -9.79 9.61
N LEU A 10 4.47 -9.86 9.13
CA LEU A 10 5.37 -8.71 9.09
C LEU A 10 5.68 -8.31 7.65
N GLY A 11 5.29 -7.08 7.33
CA GLY A 11 5.61 -6.43 6.08
C GLY A 11 6.69 -5.37 6.23
N LEU A 12 7.45 -5.16 5.18
CA LEU A 12 8.44 -4.09 5.09
C LEU A 12 8.14 -3.20 3.90
N THR A 13 8.43 -1.91 4.02
CA THR A 13 8.45 -1.00 2.89
C THR A 13 9.73 -0.19 2.90
N THR A 14 10.40 -0.18 1.75
CA THR A 14 11.45 0.79 1.48
C THR A 14 10.84 1.96 0.73
N GLY A 15 11.24 3.17 1.06
CA GLY A 15 10.92 4.30 0.20
C GLY A 15 11.63 4.14 -1.15
N SER A 16 11.03 4.67 -2.21
CA SER A 16 11.63 4.78 -3.55
C SER A 16 12.91 5.64 -3.61
N ARG A 17 13.41 6.09 -2.45
CA ARG A 17 14.64 6.90 -2.28
C ARG A 17 15.93 6.09 -2.26
N TRP A 18 15.83 4.78 -2.14
CA TRP A 18 17.01 3.92 -2.16
C TRP A 18 17.54 3.79 -3.59
N SER A 19 18.83 3.58 -3.73
CA SER A 19 19.41 3.27 -5.03
C SER A 19 18.87 1.93 -5.56
N TRP A 20 18.88 1.74 -6.86
CA TRP A 20 18.42 0.46 -7.43
C TRP A 20 19.18 -0.76 -6.87
N PRO A 21 20.53 -0.76 -6.75
CA PRO A 21 21.23 -1.86 -6.12
C PRO A 21 20.79 -2.14 -4.69
N ASP A 22 20.55 -1.08 -3.87
CA ASP A 22 20.14 -1.24 -2.48
C ASP A 22 18.73 -1.81 -2.36
N VAL A 23 17.78 -1.33 -3.17
CA VAL A 23 16.42 -1.89 -3.22
C VAL A 23 16.46 -3.36 -3.61
N GLN A 24 17.23 -3.68 -4.64
CA GLN A 24 17.36 -5.04 -5.16
C GLN A 24 17.93 -6.00 -4.12
N SER A 25 19.00 -5.62 -3.43
CA SER A 25 19.62 -6.42 -2.36
C SER A 25 18.64 -6.62 -1.22
N PHE A 26 18.09 -5.54 -0.71
CA PHE A 26 17.16 -5.55 0.42
C PHE A 26 15.94 -6.45 0.20
N TRP A 27 15.33 -6.43 -1.00
CA TRP A 27 14.14 -7.24 -1.26
C TRP A 27 14.46 -8.74 -1.27
N SER A 28 15.61 -9.12 -1.81
CA SER A 28 16.09 -10.52 -1.76
C SER A 28 16.39 -10.95 -0.34
N GLU A 29 17.12 -10.13 0.41
CA GLU A 29 17.48 -10.38 1.81
C GLU A 29 16.24 -10.46 2.72
N ALA A 30 15.26 -9.56 2.53
CA ALA A 30 14.02 -9.58 3.30
C ALA A 30 13.19 -10.85 3.07
N GLU A 31 13.15 -11.35 1.82
CA GLU A 31 12.53 -12.64 1.52
C GLU A 31 13.27 -13.80 2.22
N GLU A 32 14.60 -13.81 2.19
CA GLU A 32 15.44 -14.82 2.85
C GLU A 32 15.28 -14.79 4.38
N MET A 33 15.13 -13.59 4.94
CA MET A 33 14.89 -13.37 6.38
C MET A 33 13.50 -13.84 6.85
N GLY A 34 12.58 -14.18 5.95
CA GLY A 34 11.28 -14.73 6.32
C GLY A 34 10.13 -13.72 6.43
N PHE A 35 10.32 -12.46 6.05
CA PHE A 35 9.23 -11.49 6.01
C PHE A 35 8.11 -11.92 5.05
N ASP A 36 6.87 -11.55 5.39
CA ASP A 36 5.67 -12.01 4.69
C ASP A 36 5.34 -11.18 3.46
N SER A 37 5.63 -9.87 3.53
CA SER A 37 5.27 -8.94 2.45
C SER A 37 6.27 -7.80 2.28
N LEU A 38 6.39 -7.31 1.03
CA LEU A 38 7.21 -6.17 0.66
C LEU A 38 6.38 -5.15 -0.11
N TRP A 39 6.34 -3.93 0.39
CA TRP A 39 5.48 -2.87 -0.09
C TRP A 39 6.27 -1.71 -0.67
N MET A 40 5.70 -1.03 -1.68
CA MET A 40 6.29 0.16 -2.28
C MET A 40 5.29 1.32 -2.27
N SER A 41 5.70 2.47 -1.71
CA SER A 41 4.91 3.70 -1.77
C SER A 41 4.96 4.30 -3.17
N ASP A 42 3.80 4.68 -3.71
CA ASP A 42 3.69 5.27 -5.05
C ASP A 42 3.72 6.80 -4.97
N HIS A 43 4.92 7.32 -4.76
CA HIS A 43 5.26 8.73 -4.80
C HIS A 43 6.30 9.01 -5.89
N ILE A 44 6.25 10.16 -6.52
CA ILE A 44 7.18 10.61 -7.56
C ILE A 44 8.13 11.72 -7.09
N MET A 45 7.86 12.30 -5.92
CA MET A 45 8.77 13.21 -5.20
C MET A 45 8.55 13.11 -3.70
N THR A 46 9.52 13.59 -2.92
CA THR A 46 9.34 13.84 -1.49
C THR A 46 8.99 15.30 -1.24
N GLU A 47 8.05 15.56 -0.36
CA GLU A 47 7.70 16.95 0.01
C GLU A 47 8.79 17.66 0.82
N GLY A 48 9.76 16.90 1.35
CA GLY A 48 10.67 17.41 2.37
C GLY A 48 9.96 17.55 3.72
N TYR A 49 10.65 17.12 4.75
CA TYR A 49 10.13 17.21 6.12
C TYR A 49 11.14 17.97 6.96
N THR A 50 10.67 18.95 7.71
CA THR A 50 11.46 19.55 8.79
C THR A 50 11.41 18.65 10.01
N THR A 51 12.55 18.39 10.62
CA THR A 51 12.68 17.44 11.74
C THR A 51 12.66 18.10 13.12
N GLU A 52 12.43 19.41 13.20
CA GLU A 52 12.48 20.13 14.49
C GLU A 52 11.43 19.67 15.50
N SER A 53 10.27 19.21 15.04
CA SER A 53 9.19 18.71 15.91
C SER A 53 9.14 17.18 16.04
N GLY A 54 10.04 16.44 15.36
CA GLY A 54 9.96 14.97 15.25
C GLY A 54 8.74 14.47 14.46
N ARG A 55 7.94 15.39 13.92
CA ARG A 55 6.85 15.09 12.99
C ARG A 55 7.26 15.57 11.59
N PRO A 56 6.98 14.78 10.56
CA PRO A 56 7.12 15.28 9.20
C PRO A 56 6.14 16.45 9.02
N GLU A 57 6.67 17.65 8.89
CA GLU A 57 5.88 18.81 8.47
C GLU A 57 6.19 19.13 7.02
N PRO A 58 5.17 19.28 6.16
CA PRO A 58 5.42 19.67 4.78
C PRO A 58 6.15 21.01 4.76
N THR A 59 7.22 21.10 3.98
CA THR A 59 7.91 22.37 3.76
C THR A 59 6.95 23.35 3.11
N SER A 60 7.12 24.67 3.40
CA SER A 60 6.31 25.73 2.77
C SER A 60 6.22 25.52 1.26
N PRO A 61 5.06 25.77 0.63
CA PRO A 61 4.91 25.73 -0.82
C PRO A 61 5.92 26.62 -1.57
N ASP A 62 6.41 27.69 -0.91
CA ASP A 62 7.37 28.64 -1.48
C ASP A 62 8.82 28.10 -1.49
N VAL A 63 9.09 27.00 -0.79
CA VAL A 63 10.40 26.35 -0.79
C VAL A 63 10.39 25.23 -1.83
N PRO A 64 11.33 25.19 -2.79
CA PRO A 64 11.42 24.10 -3.73
C PRO A 64 11.52 22.74 -3.00
N PRO A 65 10.91 21.65 -3.54
CA PRO A 65 11.07 20.33 -2.95
C PRO A 65 12.55 19.94 -2.97
N PRO A 66 13.01 19.18 -1.97
CA PRO A 66 14.40 18.73 -1.92
C PRO A 66 14.72 17.83 -3.12
N LEU A 67 15.91 17.98 -3.68
CA LEU A 67 16.41 17.11 -4.74
C LEU A 67 16.85 15.77 -4.16
N VAL A 68 15.89 14.90 -3.91
CA VAL A 68 16.12 13.54 -3.44
C VAL A 68 15.87 12.57 -4.59
N PRO A 69 16.83 11.69 -4.94
CA PRO A 69 16.58 10.66 -5.94
C PRO A 69 15.38 9.80 -5.54
N MET A 70 14.45 9.63 -6.47
CA MET A 70 13.31 8.73 -6.30
C MET A 70 13.10 7.96 -7.59
N LEU A 71 12.99 6.64 -7.47
CA LEU A 71 12.66 5.75 -8.58
C LEU A 71 11.15 5.55 -8.63
N GLU A 72 10.62 5.40 -9.83
CA GLU A 72 9.17 5.24 -10.04
C GLU A 72 8.71 3.86 -9.51
N CYS A 73 7.63 3.86 -8.74
CA CYS A 73 7.14 2.73 -7.95
C CYS A 73 6.89 1.47 -8.78
N TRP A 74 6.14 1.57 -9.88
CA TRP A 74 5.73 0.40 -10.67
C TRP A 74 6.89 -0.19 -11.48
N THR A 75 7.82 0.66 -11.90
CA THR A 75 9.07 0.24 -12.54
C THR A 75 9.95 -0.53 -11.55
N LEU A 76 10.06 -0.04 -10.30
CA LEU A 76 10.77 -0.75 -9.23
C LEU A 76 10.12 -2.10 -8.93
N LEU A 77 8.80 -2.13 -8.75
CA LEU A 77 8.07 -3.37 -8.48
C LEU A 77 8.29 -4.42 -9.57
N ALA A 78 8.28 -4.01 -10.85
CA ALA A 78 8.59 -4.93 -11.95
C ALA A 78 10.02 -5.49 -11.86
N GLY A 79 10.98 -4.64 -11.46
CA GLY A 79 12.36 -5.06 -11.27
C GLY A 79 12.55 -6.08 -10.14
N VAL A 80 11.90 -5.87 -8.99
CA VAL A 80 12.04 -6.76 -7.82
C VAL A 80 11.14 -8.00 -7.91
N ALA A 81 9.99 -7.91 -8.57
CA ALA A 81 9.07 -9.04 -8.77
C ALA A 81 9.75 -10.26 -9.40
N SER A 82 10.71 -10.02 -10.31
CA SER A 82 11.47 -11.09 -10.97
C SER A 82 12.54 -11.73 -10.07
N ARG A 83 12.78 -11.20 -8.88
CA ARG A 83 13.85 -11.66 -7.97
C ARG A 83 13.33 -12.28 -6.68
N THR A 84 12.03 -12.20 -6.44
CA THR A 84 11.37 -12.82 -5.30
C THR A 84 10.51 -13.99 -5.74
N SER A 85 10.36 -14.99 -4.89
CA SER A 85 9.66 -16.24 -5.21
C SER A 85 8.54 -16.59 -4.20
N ARG A 86 8.59 -16.04 -2.99
CA ARG A 86 7.68 -16.36 -1.89
C ARG A 86 6.91 -15.14 -1.38
N VAL A 87 7.60 -14.05 -1.13
CA VAL A 87 7.06 -12.87 -0.46
C VAL A 87 5.94 -12.20 -1.29
N MET A 88 4.87 -11.78 -0.62
CA MET A 88 3.84 -10.95 -1.22
C MET A 88 4.39 -9.57 -1.57
N THR A 89 4.00 -9.01 -2.68
CA THR A 89 4.45 -7.68 -3.11
C THR A 89 3.26 -6.78 -3.41
N GLY A 90 3.40 -5.48 -3.21
CA GLY A 90 2.29 -4.58 -3.55
C GLY A 90 2.62 -3.10 -3.45
N THR A 91 1.65 -2.29 -3.85
CA THR A 91 1.70 -0.84 -3.66
C THR A 91 1.04 -0.43 -2.35
N ILE A 92 1.58 0.60 -1.67
CA ILE A 92 1.01 1.11 -0.41
C ILE A 92 1.03 2.65 -0.36
N VAL A 93 0.09 3.34 -1.01
CA VAL A 93 -0.88 2.90 -2.00
C VAL A 93 -0.75 3.77 -3.26
N SER A 94 -1.19 3.29 -4.43
CA SER A 94 -1.22 4.09 -5.65
C SER A 94 -2.38 5.10 -5.60
N PRO A 95 -2.12 6.41 -5.81
CA PRO A 95 -3.18 7.41 -5.89
C PRO A 95 -3.96 7.28 -7.20
N VAL A 96 -5.29 7.41 -7.11
CA VAL A 96 -6.21 7.32 -8.27
C VAL A 96 -5.88 8.31 -9.39
N THR A 97 -5.23 9.40 -9.05
CA THR A 97 -4.90 10.52 -9.96
C THR A 97 -3.64 10.29 -10.81
N PHE A 98 -2.82 9.28 -10.50
CA PHE A 98 -1.56 9.08 -11.22
C PHE A 98 -1.73 8.30 -12.52
N ARG A 99 -2.73 7.40 -12.60
CA ARG A 99 -2.87 6.51 -13.76
C ARG A 99 -4.32 6.31 -14.16
N HIS A 100 -4.54 6.27 -15.46
CA HIS A 100 -5.83 5.85 -16.00
C HIS A 100 -6.10 4.38 -15.60
N PRO A 101 -7.34 4.02 -15.19
CA PRO A 101 -7.65 2.67 -14.70
C PRO A 101 -7.30 1.54 -15.67
N SER A 102 -7.42 1.75 -16.97
CA SER A 102 -7.04 0.73 -17.97
C SER A 102 -5.53 0.44 -17.98
N MET A 103 -4.70 1.48 -17.85
CA MET A 103 -3.24 1.30 -17.76
C MET A 103 -2.86 0.66 -16.44
N LEU A 104 -3.48 1.09 -15.34
CA LEU A 104 -3.25 0.52 -14.03
C LEU A 104 -3.62 -0.97 -14.00
N ALA A 105 -4.76 -1.35 -14.60
CA ALA A 105 -5.15 -2.75 -14.73
C ALA A 105 -4.11 -3.58 -15.49
N LYS A 106 -3.59 -3.06 -16.60
CA LYS A 106 -2.54 -3.75 -17.37
C LYS A 106 -1.24 -3.89 -16.59
N GLN A 107 -0.84 -2.87 -15.84
CA GLN A 107 0.34 -2.92 -14.97
C GLN A 107 0.14 -3.94 -13.85
N ALA A 108 -1.01 -3.91 -13.16
CA ALA A 108 -1.34 -4.85 -12.09
C ALA A 108 -1.34 -6.30 -12.58
N LEU A 109 -2.01 -6.58 -13.70
CA LEU A 109 -2.02 -7.91 -14.32
C LEU A 109 -0.63 -8.37 -14.75
N SER A 110 0.21 -7.46 -15.24
CA SER A 110 1.58 -7.81 -15.60
C SER A 110 2.40 -8.20 -14.37
N LEU A 111 2.30 -7.44 -13.28
CA LEU A 111 2.96 -7.76 -12.00
C LEU A 111 2.40 -9.05 -11.39
N ASP A 112 1.10 -9.28 -11.47
CA ASP A 112 0.48 -10.52 -11.02
C ASP A 112 1.06 -11.74 -11.76
N GLN A 113 1.19 -11.67 -13.08
CA GLN A 113 1.84 -12.71 -13.88
C GLN A 113 3.33 -12.88 -13.52
N MET A 114 4.08 -11.78 -13.39
CA MET A 114 5.51 -11.81 -13.06
C MET A 114 5.78 -12.39 -11.68
N THR A 115 4.87 -12.17 -10.73
CA THR A 115 4.97 -12.70 -9.36
C THR A 115 4.35 -14.07 -9.18
N GLY A 116 3.62 -14.59 -10.18
CA GLY A 116 2.88 -15.85 -10.05
C GLY A 116 1.71 -15.73 -9.05
N GLY A 117 0.99 -14.59 -9.05
CA GLY A 117 -0.18 -14.36 -8.21
C GLY A 117 0.14 -13.85 -6.80
N ARG A 118 1.36 -13.31 -6.56
CA ARG A 118 1.79 -12.75 -5.27
C ARG A 118 1.76 -11.22 -5.25
N PHE A 119 0.92 -10.60 -6.05
CA PHE A 119 0.79 -9.15 -6.13
C PHE A 119 -0.51 -8.68 -5.47
N THR A 120 -0.43 -7.61 -4.68
CA THR A 120 -1.58 -6.90 -4.09
C THR A 120 -1.62 -5.46 -4.61
N LEU A 121 -2.75 -5.06 -5.17
CA LEU A 121 -2.97 -3.71 -5.69
C LEU A 121 -3.45 -2.77 -4.59
N GLY A 122 -2.58 -1.94 -4.07
CA GLY A 122 -2.97 -0.90 -3.11
C GLY A 122 -3.44 0.37 -3.79
N LEU A 123 -4.62 0.86 -3.43
CA LEU A 123 -5.28 2.02 -4.00
C LEU A 123 -5.72 3.03 -2.95
N GLY A 124 -5.63 4.32 -3.29
CA GLY A 124 -6.08 5.42 -2.46
C GLY A 124 -6.52 6.64 -3.25
N ALA A 125 -7.23 7.55 -2.60
CA ALA A 125 -7.69 8.79 -3.24
C ALA A 125 -6.58 9.82 -3.50
N GLY A 126 -5.36 9.60 -2.99
CA GLY A 126 -4.27 10.59 -3.04
C GLY A 126 -4.44 11.71 -2.01
N TYR A 127 -3.33 12.27 -1.53
CA TYR A 127 -3.36 13.33 -0.51
C TYR A 127 -2.30 14.42 -0.73
N THR A 128 -1.34 14.21 -1.62
CA THR A 128 -0.15 15.05 -1.80
C THR A 128 -0.38 16.06 -2.94
N GLU A 129 -1.04 17.18 -2.65
CA GLU A 129 -1.35 18.22 -3.64
C GLU A 129 -0.09 18.76 -4.32
N ARG A 130 0.96 19.02 -3.54
CA ARG A 130 2.22 19.58 -4.02
C ARG A 130 2.89 18.70 -5.08
N GLU A 131 2.86 17.40 -4.91
CA GLU A 131 3.40 16.43 -5.85
C GLU A 131 2.68 16.51 -7.20
N HIS A 132 1.35 16.58 -7.16
CA HIS A 132 0.52 16.75 -8.38
C HIS A 132 0.82 18.05 -9.07
N ALA A 133 0.87 19.17 -8.35
CA ALA A 133 1.17 20.48 -8.91
C ALA A 133 2.57 20.53 -9.55
N ALA A 134 3.58 19.95 -8.89
CA ALA A 134 4.96 19.95 -9.38
C ALA A 134 5.13 19.19 -10.70
N PHE A 135 4.36 18.11 -10.90
CA PHE A 135 4.42 17.28 -12.11
C PHE A 135 3.30 17.57 -13.13
N GLY A 136 2.46 18.58 -12.87
CA GLY A 136 1.37 18.94 -13.78
C GLY A 136 0.25 17.89 -13.83
N LEU A 137 0.10 17.09 -12.77
CA LEU A 137 -0.95 16.09 -12.66
C LEU A 137 -2.24 16.72 -12.10
N PRO A 138 -3.43 16.26 -12.52
CA PRO A 138 -4.68 16.77 -12.01
C PRO A 138 -4.84 16.42 -10.52
N TYR A 139 -5.33 17.38 -9.73
CA TYR A 139 -5.65 17.20 -8.32
C TYR A 139 -7.05 17.76 -8.03
N PRO A 140 -8.11 17.06 -8.43
CA PRO A 140 -9.47 17.50 -8.18
C PRO A 140 -9.81 17.45 -6.67
N PRO A 141 -10.90 18.10 -6.24
CA PRO A 141 -11.35 18.06 -4.86
C PRO A 141 -11.45 16.63 -4.28
N ALA A 142 -11.22 16.48 -2.99
CA ALA A 142 -11.16 15.15 -2.34
C ALA A 142 -12.42 14.29 -2.59
N GLY A 143 -13.60 14.92 -2.65
CA GLY A 143 -14.85 14.22 -2.96
C GLY A 143 -14.88 13.60 -4.36
N GLU A 144 -14.34 14.32 -5.35
CA GLU A 144 -14.21 13.85 -6.72
C GLU A 144 -13.18 12.72 -6.82
N ARG A 145 -12.02 12.87 -6.18
CA ARG A 145 -11.01 11.80 -6.14
C ARG A 145 -11.54 10.50 -5.54
N VAL A 146 -12.42 10.58 -4.53
CA VAL A 146 -13.09 9.37 -3.99
C VAL A 146 -14.10 8.79 -4.97
N THR A 147 -14.79 9.62 -5.78
CA THR A 147 -15.65 9.13 -6.87
C THR A 147 -14.80 8.46 -7.96
N MET A 148 -13.71 9.09 -8.38
CA MET A 148 -12.77 8.50 -9.34
C MET A 148 -12.22 7.14 -8.85
N LEU A 149 -11.91 7.02 -7.55
CA LEU A 149 -11.46 5.77 -6.96
C LEU A 149 -12.56 4.68 -7.01
N GLU A 150 -13.80 5.04 -6.71
CA GLU A 150 -14.93 4.08 -6.81
C GLU A 150 -15.11 3.58 -8.24
N GLU A 151 -15.07 4.47 -9.23
CA GLU A 151 -15.14 4.11 -10.65
C GLU A 151 -13.93 3.28 -11.10
N GLN A 152 -12.73 3.62 -10.62
CA GLN A 152 -11.52 2.85 -10.90
C GLN A 152 -11.61 1.41 -10.38
N LEU A 153 -12.10 1.22 -9.15
CA LEU A 153 -12.33 -0.10 -8.55
C LEU A 153 -13.37 -0.90 -9.35
N GLU A 154 -14.42 -0.27 -9.83
CA GLU A 154 -15.42 -0.91 -10.68
C GLU A 154 -14.84 -1.32 -12.05
N ILE A 155 -14.10 -0.43 -12.68
CA ILE A 155 -13.40 -0.73 -13.94
C ILE A 155 -12.42 -1.88 -13.79
N MET A 156 -11.62 -1.89 -12.71
CA MET A 156 -10.69 -2.98 -12.41
C MET A 156 -11.43 -4.32 -12.34
N ARG A 157 -12.54 -4.38 -11.63
CA ARG A 157 -13.36 -5.58 -11.52
C ARG A 157 -13.95 -6.03 -12.88
N LEU A 158 -14.41 -5.09 -13.70
CA LEU A 158 -14.90 -5.41 -15.05
C LEU A 158 -13.81 -5.98 -15.95
N LEU A 159 -12.62 -5.39 -15.90
CA LEU A 159 -11.47 -5.84 -16.67
C LEU A 159 -10.93 -7.21 -16.19
N GLU A 160 -11.06 -7.50 -14.91
CA GLU A 160 -10.66 -8.77 -14.31
C GLU A 160 -11.57 -9.93 -14.75
N THR A 161 -12.89 -9.71 -14.71
CA THR A 161 -13.90 -10.77 -14.88
C THR A 161 -14.37 -10.97 -16.30
N GLY A 162 -14.47 -9.90 -17.12
CA GLY A 162 -15.00 -9.97 -18.50
C GLY A 162 -13.89 -10.07 -19.54
N ASP A 163 -14.15 -10.75 -20.66
CA ASP A 163 -13.23 -10.76 -21.82
C ASP A 163 -13.08 -9.34 -22.41
N TYR A 164 -14.19 -8.62 -22.42
CA TYR A 164 -14.28 -7.22 -22.83
C TYR A 164 -15.01 -6.41 -21.75
N ALA A 165 -14.51 -5.22 -21.46
CA ALA A 165 -15.12 -4.29 -20.54
C ALA A 165 -15.60 -3.03 -21.28
N SER A 166 -16.83 -2.63 -21.00
CA SER A 166 -17.35 -1.31 -21.38
C SER A 166 -17.80 -0.59 -20.11
N PHE A 167 -17.44 0.66 -19.98
CA PHE A 167 -17.77 1.52 -18.85
C PHE A 167 -17.93 2.96 -19.33
N LYS A 168 -18.86 3.70 -18.76
CA LYS A 168 -19.05 5.11 -19.06
C LYS A 168 -19.53 5.87 -17.84
N SER A 169 -18.76 6.84 -17.45
CA SER A 169 -19.07 7.74 -16.34
C SER A 169 -18.63 9.16 -16.67
N GLU A 170 -18.55 10.03 -15.66
CA GLU A 170 -18.03 11.39 -15.77
C GLU A 170 -16.50 11.41 -15.96
N TYR A 171 -15.76 10.50 -15.28
CA TYR A 171 -14.29 10.55 -15.27
C TYR A 171 -13.66 9.54 -16.24
N TYR A 172 -14.32 8.43 -16.53
CA TYR A 172 -13.72 7.34 -17.32
C TYR A 172 -14.69 6.80 -18.37
N SER A 173 -14.13 6.39 -19.50
CA SER A 173 -14.88 5.71 -20.56
C SER A 173 -14.03 4.60 -21.17
N LEU A 174 -14.61 3.41 -21.25
CA LEU A 174 -14.08 2.24 -21.92
C LEU A 174 -15.11 1.73 -22.92
N ASP A 175 -14.65 1.30 -24.09
CA ASP A 175 -15.51 0.69 -25.11
C ASP A 175 -14.88 -0.63 -25.57
N GLN A 176 -15.53 -1.73 -25.21
CA GLN A 176 -15.12 -3.11 -25.51
C GLN A 176 -13.61 -3.36 -25.28
N ALA A 177 -13.06 -2.81 -24.21
CA ALA A 177 -11.65 -2.91 -23.88
C ALA A 177 -11.27 -4.36 -23.51
N PRO A 178 -10.40 -5.05 -24.28
CA PRO A 178 -9.95 -6.39 -23.95
C PRO A 178 -8.94 -6.34 -22.79
N CYS A 179 -9.04 -7.24 -21.84
CA CYS A 179 -8.09 -7.33 -20.74
C CYS A 179 -7.61 -8.77 -20.51
N VAL A 180 -6.53 -9.10 -21.17
CA VAL A 180 -5.79 -10.37 -21.02
C VAL A 180 -4.30 -10.06 -20.83
N PRO A 181 -3.50 -10.90 -20.09
CA PRO A 181 -3.95 -12.11 -19.40
C PRO A 181 -4.94 -11.82 -18.26
N LYS A 182 -5.58 -12.85 -17.72
CA LYS A 182 -6.37 -12.76 -16.49
C LYS A 182 -5.49 -12.95 -15.26
N PRO A 183 -5.93 -12.57 -14.05
CA PRO A 183 -5.20 -12.84 -12.82
C PRO A 183 -4.85 -14.31 -12.66
N VAL A 184 -3.65 -14.61 -12.17
CA VAL A 184 -3.14 -15.98 -11.95
C VAL A 184 -4.08 -16.79 -11.07
N ASN A 185 -4.56 -16.17 -9.98
CA ASN A 185 -5.47 -16.79 -9.01
C ASN A 185 -6.94 -16.41 -9.22
N GLY A 186 -7.29 -15.86 -10.39
CA GLY A 186 -8.65 -15.42 -10.73
C GLY A 186 -9.03 -14.04 -10.19
N HIS A 187 -8.24 -13.47 -9.28
CA HIS A 187 -8.44 -12.15 -8.69
C HIS A 187 -7.10 -11.57 -8.19
N ILE A 188 -6.90 -10.26 -8.37
CA ILE A 188 -5.79 -9.53 -7.74
C ILE A 188 -6.30 -8.91 -6.45
N PRO A 189 -5.77 -9.28 -5.27
CA PRO A 189 -6.19 -8.67 -4.01
C PRO A 189 -6.05 -7.14 -4.03
N VAL A 190 -7.07 -6.43 -3.53
CA VAL A 190 -7.09 -4.98 -3.49
C VAL A 190 -6.92 -4.49 -2.05
N MET A 191 -5.83 -3.75 -1.79
CA MET A 191 -5.67 -2.99 -0.55
C MET A 191 -6.24 -1.59 -0.72
N ILE A 192 -7.04 -1.13 0.24
CA ILE A 192 -7.55 0.26 0.26
C ILE A 192 -7.09 0.94 1.55
N GLY A 193 -6.52 2.15 1.41
CA GLY A 193 -6.20 3.04 2.52
C GLY A 193 -7.23 4.16 2.66
N GLY A 194 -7.39 4.66 3.88
CA GLY A 194 -8.23 5.81 4.17
C GLY A 194 -9.19 5.61 5.33
N THR A 195 -9.64 6.71 5.96
CA THR A 195 -10.34 6.66 7.25
C THR A 195 -11.67 7.42 7.28
N ARG A 196 -12.02 8.11 6.18
CA ARG A 196 -13.27 8.87 6.10
C ARG A 196 -14.46 7.96 5.75
N PRO A 197 -15.69 8.33 6.11
CA PRO A 197 -16.87 7.46 5.93
C PRO A 197 -17.10 6.94 4.50
N ARG A 198 -16.81 7.74 3.46
CA ARG A 198 -16.89 7.25 2.06
C ARG A 198 -15.84 6.19 1.79
N MET A 199 -14.60 6.37 2.29
CA MET A 199 -13.54 5.38 2.13
C MET A 199 -13.89 4.08 2.83
N MET A 200 -14.47 4.13 4.06
CA MET A 200 -14.94 2.91 4.76
C MET A 200 -16.00 2.14 3.96
N ARG A 201 -16.90 2.85 3.26
CA ARG A 201 -17.86 2.18 2.35
C ARG A 201 -17.17 1.51 1.17
N LEU A 202 -16.15 2.14 0.60
CA LEU A 202 -15.35 1.52 -0.47
C LEU A 202 -14.57 0.32 0.03
N CYS A 203 -13.95 0.43 1.21
CA CYS A 203 -13.27 -0.70 1.85
C CYS A 203 -14.23 -1.87 2.07
N ALA A 204 -15.39 -1.63 2.67
CA ALA A 204 -16.39 -2.66 2.89
C ALA A 204 -16.88 -3.32 1.59
N LYS A 205 -16.95 -2.57 0.49
CA LYS A 205 -17.47 -3.08 -0.81
C LYS A 205 -16.42 -3.80 -1.65
N TYR A 206 -15.17 -3.31 -1.65
CA TYR A 206 -14.16 -3.71 -2.63
C TYR A 206 -12.86 -4.26 -2.05
N ALA A 207 -12.51 -3.93 -0.78
CA ALA A 207 -11.20 -4.28 -0.29
C ALA A 207 -11.08 -5.75 0.12
N ASP A 208 -9.97 -6.37 -0.21
CA ASP A 208 -9.49 -7.63 0.38
C ASP A 208 -8.55 -7.36 1.54
N HIS A 209 -7.99 -6.14 1.57
CA HIS A 209 -7.05 -5.69 2.56
C HIS A 209 -7.30 -4.22 2.91
N TYR A 210 -7.45 -3.92 4.19
CA TYR A 210 -7.58 -2.55 4.69
C TYR A 210 -6.31 -2.13 5.41
N ASN A 211 -5.70 -1.02 4.98
CA ASN A 211 -4.52 -0.45 5.62
C ASN A 211 -4.82 0.90 6.24
N VAL A 212 -4.31 1.11 7.45
CA VAL A 212 -4.44 2.37 8.19
C VAL A 212 -3.12 2.71 8.89
N ALA A 213 -2.87 4.00 9.17
CA ALA A 213 -1.76 4.47 9.99
C ALA A 213 -2.31 5.19 11.22
N GLY A 214 -1.63 5.05 12.37
CA GLY A 214 -2.02 5.71 13.62
C GLY A 214 -1.57 4.96 14.86
N SER A 215 -2.03 5.40 16.05
CA SER A 215 -1.80 4.68 17.30
C SER A 215 -2.66 3.42 17.38
N PRO A 216 -2.31 2.43 18.24
CA PRO A 216 -3.11 1.21 18.39
C PRO A 216 -4.58 1.47 18.72
N ASN A 217 -4.89 2.46 19.55
CA ASN A 217 -6.27 2.83 19.87
C ASN A 217 -7.01 3.39 18.66
N TYR A 218 -6.37 4.28 17.90
CA TYR A 218 -6.94 4.84 16.69
C TYR A 218 -7.20 3.74 15.64
N VAL A 219 -6.27 2.81 15.48
CA VAL A 219 -6.40 1.67 14.54
C VAL A 219 -7.59 0.79 14.94
N ARG A 220 -7.76 0.49 16.23
CA ARG A 220 -8.91 -0.28 16.74
C ARG A 220 -10.25 0.41 16.44
N GLU A 221 -10.34 1.74 16.61
CA GLU A 221 -11.53 2.50 16.25
C GLU A 221 -11.82 2.42 14.72
N ARG A 222 -10.79 2.50 13.89
CA ARG A 222 -10.97 2.39 12.42
C ARG A 222 -11.40 1.00 11.99
N PHE A 223 -10.96 -0.04 12.68
CA PHE A 223 -11.44 -1.40 12.42
C PHE A 223 -12.91 -1.56 12.83
N ALA A 224 -13.34 -0.97 13.92
CA ALA A 224 -14.76 -0.93 14.28
C ALA A 224 -15.62 -0.16 13.25
N ASP A 225 -15.10 0.94 12.69
CA ASP A 225 -15.78 1.65 11.59
C ASP A 225 -15.90 0.78 10.32
N LEU A 226 -14.87 -0.01 10.00
CA LEU A 226 -14.91 -0.96 8.88
C LEU A 226 -15.95 -2.07 9.12
N GLU A 227 -15.97 -2.65 10.31
CA GLU A 227 -16.96 -3.66 10.71
C GLU A 227 -18.39 -3.13 10.56
N ALA A 228 -18.65 -1.94 11.09
CA ALA A 228 -19.94 -1.28 10.95
C ALA A 228 -20.31 -0.95 9.49
N ALA A 229 -19.33 -0.70 8.63
CA ALA A 229 -19.58 -0.51 7.20
C ALA A 229 -19.86 -1.83 6.47
N CYS A 230 -19.20 -2.92 6.84
CA CYS A 230 -19.45 -4.27 6.33
C CYS A 230 -20.83 -4.77 6.73
N GLU A 231 -21.25 -4.58 7.98
CA GLU A 231 -22.56 -4.95 8.49
C GLU A 231 -23.71 -4.32 7.67
N LYS A 232 -23.57 -3.05 7.28
CA LYS A 232 -24.56 -2.33 6.47
C LYS A 232 -24.82 -2.95 5.10
N ILE A 233 -23.86 -3.70 4.57
CA ILE A 233 -23.97 -4.35 3.24
C ILE A 233 -24.00 -5.87 3.35
N GLY A 234 -24.04 -6.43 4.56
CA GLY A 234 -24.09 -7.87 4.79
C GLY A 234 -22.81 -8.62 4.43
N ARG A 235 -21.64 -7.94 4.45
CA ARG A 235 -20.34 -8.56 4.22
C ARG A 235 -19.70 -8.98 5.54
N ASP A 236 -19.14 -10.18 5.58
CA ASP A 236 -18.33 -10.64 6.71
C ASP A 236 -17.00 -9.85 6.76
N PRO A 237 -16.73 -9.06 7.83
CA PRO A 237 -15.52 -8.28 7.95
C PRO A 237 -14.26 -9.13 8.10
N SER A 238 -14.36 -10.40 8.50
CA SER A 238 -13.21 -11.31 8.59
C SER A 238 -12.59 -11.68 7.24
N GLN A 239 -13.30 -11.39 6.14
CA GLN A 239 -12.79 -11.54 4.78
C GLN A 239 -11.82 -10.42 4.37
N ILE A 240 -11.66 -9.39 5.21
CA ILE A 240 -10.79 -8.25 4.93
C ILE A 240 -9.59 -8.30 5.86
N LYS A 241 -8.40 -8.55 5.31
CA LYS A 241 -7.14 -8.47 6.04
C LYS A 241 -6.94 -7.05 6.58
N ARG A 242 -6.42 -6.91 7.79
CA ARG A 242 -6.24 -5.63 8.48
C ARG A 242 -4.78 -5.38 8.76
N SER A 243 -4.25 -4.27 8.28
CA SER A 243 -2.85 -3.91 8.53
C SER A 243 -2.68 -2.49 9.03
N VAL A 244 -1.54 -2.26 9.67
CA VAL A 244 -1.06 -0.94 10.02
C VAL A 244 0.23 -0.63 9.25
N GLY A 245 0.31 0.58 8.68
CA GLY A 245 1.52 1.12 8.07
C GLY A 245 2.24 2.07 9.04
N LEU A 246 3.48 1.74 9.39
CA LEU A 246 4.31 2.49 10.33
C LEU A 246 5.41 3.27 9.58
N PHE A 247 5.00 4.17 8.68
CA PHE A 247 5.92 4.95 7.84
C PHE A 247 6.31 6.28 8.50
N ILE A 248 5.42 6.81 9.34
CA ILE A 248 5.54 8.08 10.03
C ILE A 248 5.06 7.85 11.47
N ALA A 249 5.95 7.45 12.35
CA ALA A 249 5.66 7.30 13.76
C ALA A 249 6.35 8.41 14.57
N PRO A 250 5.71 8.95 15.62
CA PRO A 250 6.33 9.95 16.50
C PRO A 250 7.61 9.45 17.18
N VAL A 251 7.70 8.15 17.38
CA VAL A 251 8.87 7.43 17.88
C VAL A 251 9.17 6.32 16.89
N ASP A 252 10.41 6.23 16.47
CA ASP A 252 10.86 5.23 15.50
C ASP A 252 10.60 3.80 16.03
N PRO A 253 9.73 3.02 15.36
CA PRO A 253 9.38 1.68 15.80
C PRO A 253 10.54 0.69 15.69
N LEU A 254 11.54 1.00 14.86
CA LEU A 254 12.74 0.18 14.63
C LEU A 254 13.99 0.73 15.31
N SER A 255 13.84 1.58 16.34
CA SER A 255 14.97 2.11 17.11
C SER A 255 15.68 1.06 17.98
N SER A 256 15.03 -0.05 18.28
CA SER A 256 15.59 -1.23 18.94
C SER A 256 14.69 -2.44 18.73
N LEU A 257 15.22 -3.66 18.96
CA LEU A 257 14.42 -4.89 18.92
C LEU A 257 13.27 -4.88 19.92
N ASP A 258 13.55 -4.50 21.18
CA ASP A 258 12.51 -4.44 22.23
C ASP A 258 11.39 -3.49 21.85
N ARG A 259 11.72 -2.37 21.21
CA ARG A 259 10.73 -1.43 20.71
C ARG A 259 9.91 -2.03 19.56
N ALA A 260 10.55 -2.69 18.62
CA ALA A 260 9.87 -3.36 17.50
C ALA A 260 8.88 -4.43 18.00
N LEU A 261 9.32 -5.28 18.93
CA LEU A 261 8.48 -6.33 19.54
C LEU A 261 7.29 -5.74 20.31
N HIS A 262 7.52 -4.68 21.11
CA HIS A 262 6.45 -3.99 21.81
C HIS A 262 5.41 -3.38 20.86
N VAL A 263 5.87 -2.80 19.76
CA VAL A 263 5.00 -2.22 18.71
C VAL A 263 4.18 -3.31 18.03
N ILE A 264 4.81 -4.42 17.64
CA ILE A 264 4.15 -5.57 17.04
C ILE A 264 3.03 -6.09 17.96
N GLU A 265 3.34 -6.32 19.23
CA GLU A 265 2.36 -6.81 20.21
C GLU A 265 1.19 -5.84 20.38
N SER A 266 1.47 -4.52 20.49
CA SER A 266 0.44 -3.49 20.65
C SER A 266 -0.55 -3.45 19.48
N PHE A 267 -0.09 -3.68 18.24
CA PHE A 267 -0.94 -3.72 17.05
C PHE A 267 -1.62 -5.07 16.85
N ARG A 268 -0.98 -6.17 17.23
CA ARG A 268 -1.63 -7.47 17.31
C ARG A 268 -2.84 -7.43 18.25
N GLU A 269 -2.68 -6.85 19.45
CA GLU A 269 -3.78 -6.64 20.40
C GLU A 269 -4.85 -5.66 19.89
N ALA A 270 -4.48 -4.75 18.98
CA ALA A 270 -5.43 -3.87 18.31
C ALA A 270 -6.22 -4.56 17.19
N GLY A 271 -5.89 -5.82 16.85
CA GLY A 271 -6.59 -6.62 15.84
C GLY A 271 -5.98 -6.52 14.44
N CYS A 272 -4.70 -6.15 14.33
CA CYS A 272 -3.98 -6.21 13.06
C CYS A 272 -3.60 -7.65 12.71
N ASP A 273 -3.80 -8.03 11.46
CA ASP A 273 -3.30 -9.26 10.86
C ASP A 273 -1.86 -9.07 10.33
N GLU A 274 -1.47 -7.81 10.03
CA GLU A 274 -0.16 -7.47 9.51
C GLU A 274 0.33 -6.11 10.04
N VAL A 275 1.62 -6.05 10.40
CA VAL A 275 2.33 -4.81 10.74
C VAL A 275 3.38 -4.52 9.69
N ILE A 276 3.30 -3.36 9.02
CA ILE A 276 4.18 -2.96 7.91
C ILE A 276 5.10 -1.84 8.38
N PHE A 277 6.40 -2.11 8.45
CA PHE A 277 7.40 -1.15 8.87
C PHE A 277 7.98 -0.37 7.69
N GLY A 278 8.10 0.95 7.86
CA GLY A 278 8.95 1.79 7.00
C GLY A 278 10.42 1.60 7.36
N VAL A 279 11.21 1.09 6.42
CA VAL A 279 12.62 0.76 6.66
C VAL A 279 13.56 1.83 6.09
N ARG A 280 14.56 2.18 6.87
CA ARG A 280 15.75 2.95 6.46
C ARG A 280 16.97 2.05 6.53
N GLN A 281 18.06 2.44 5.90
CA GLN A 281 19.30 1.66 5.89
C GLN A 281 19.90 1.46 7.30
N ASP A 282 19.71 2.43 8.21
CA ASP A 282 20.17 2.34 9.59
C ASP A 282 19.34 1.38 10.46
N HIS A 283 18.21 0.89 9.97
CA HIS A 283 17.36 -0.13 10.65
C HIS A 283 17.85 -1.57 10.42
N MET A 284 18.74 -1.83 9.47
CA MET A 284 19.15 -3.19 9.10
C MET A 284 19.54 -4.08 10.29
N PRO A 285 20.34 -3.61 11.28
CA PRO A 285 20.68 -4.46 12.43
C PRO A 285 19.46 -4.93 13.24
N VAL A 286 18.46 -4.07 13.40
CA VAL A 286 17.20 -4.42 14.10
C VAL A 286 16.33 -5.35 13.25
N ILE A 287 16.28 -5.14 11.94
CA ILE A 287 15.55 -6.02 11.00
C ILE A 287 16.14 -7.44 11.00
N GLU A 288 17.46 -7.57 10.95
CA GLU A 288 18.14 -8.87 11.02
C GLU A 288 17.89 -9.60 12.35
N GLU A 289 17.85 -8.84 13.45
CA GLU A 289 17.57 -9.43 14.77
C GLU A 289 16.09 -9.82 14.91
N LEU A 290 15.17 -9.01 14.36
CA LEU A 290 13.75 -9.32 14.30
C LEU A 290 13.48 -10.58 13.44
N ALA A 291 14.18 -10.71 12.32
CA ALA A 291 14.08 -11.87 11.43
C ALA A 291 14.36 -13.20 12.14
N ARG A 292 15.30 -13.22 13.11
CA ARG A 292 15.57 -14.41 13.92
C ARG A 292 14.40 -14.86 14.81
N ARG A 293 13.37 -14.01 14.94
CA ARG A 293 12.12 -14.33 15.64
C ARG A 293 11.03 -14.82 14.68
N LEU A 294 11.27 -14.77 13.37
CA LEU A 294 10.35 -15.28 12.36
C LEU A 294 10.62 -16.76 12.02
N ALA A 295 11.84 -17.21 12.31
CA ALA A 295 12.28 -18.59 12.11
C ALA A 295 11.75 -19.51 13.21
#